data_81c2f695ede5597e2ab773cc6b2ab28f
#
_entry.id   81c2f695ede5597e2ab773cc6b2ab28f
#
_cell.length_a   1.000
_cell.length_b   1.000
_cell.length_c   1.000
_cell.angle_alpha   90.00
_cell.angle_beta   90.00
_cell.angle_gamma   90.00
#
_symmetry.space_group_name_H-M   'P 1'
#
loop_
_entity.id
_entity.type
_entity.pdbx_description
1 polymer ?
#
loop_
_entity_poly.entity_id
_entity_poly.type
_entity_poly.pdbx_seq_one_letter_code
_entity_poly.pdbx_strand_id
1 'polypeptide(L)'
;ISKIYKSKSVGFEGDDFLNQVIVCEVNSNLNQTYLQLKTIEKEMGRERNIEKFSDRLIDLDLLTFNDEIHNEEITIPHPDILKYAFVLVPLAEICPKLIHPVANKSVEELLRENNSFYNEVTVLD
;
A
#
# COMPACT_ATOMS: atom_id res chain seq x y z
N ILE A 1 -11.63 4.53 2.81
CA ILE A 1 -10.52 3.75 3.38
C ILE A 1 -10.95 2.30 3.53
N SER A 2 -9.98 1.39 3.47
CA SER A 2 -10.22 -0.02 3.72
C SER A 2 -10.31 -0.29 5.22
N LYS A 3 -10.69 -1.51 5.57
CA LYS A 3 -10.47 -2.03 6.92
C LYS A 3 -8.97 -2.16 7.15
N ILE A 4 -8.58 -2.32 8.40
CA ILE A 4 -7.18 -2.58 8.76
C ILE A 4 -6.96 -4.07 8.70
N TYR A 5 -5.88 -4.49 8.06
CA TYR A 5 -5.54 -5.89 7.89
C TYR A 5 -4.24 -6.21 8.61
N LYS A 6 -4.21 -7.37 9.23
CA LYS A 6 -3.05 -7.87 9.93
C LYS A 6 -2.41 -8.99 9.11
N SER A 7 -1.09 -8.95 8.96
CA SER A 7 -0.31 -9.99 8.30
C SER A 7 0.96 -10.24 9.10
N LYS A 8 1.56 -11.42 8.90
CA LYS A 8 2.82 -11.74 9.58
C LYS A 8 3.98 -11.04 8.91
N SER A 9 5.02 -10.76 9.69
CA SER A 9 6.26 -10.19 9.17
C SER A 9 6.86 -11.10 8.11
N VAL A 10 7.33 -10.50 7.02
CA VAL A 10 7.96 -11.22 5.93
C VAL A 10 9.43 -11.40 6.25
N GLY A 11 9.89 -12.66 6.27
CA GLY A 11 11.30 -12.99 6.31
C GLY A 11 11.99 -12.94 7.67
N PHE A 12 11.30 -12.62 8.76
CA PHE A 12 11.88 -12.64 10.10
C PHE A 12 10.78 -12.76 11.15
N GLU A 13 11.19 -13.15 12.36
CA GLU A 13 10.30 -13.17 13.49
C GLU A 13 10.11 -11.76 14.03
N GLY A 14 8.92 -11.42 14.42
CA GLY A 14 8.61 -10.12 14.96
C GLY A 14 7.11 -9.90 15.05
N ASP A 15 6.74 -8.68 15.35
CA ASP A 15 5.33 -8.31 15.45
C ASP A 15 4.66 -8.36 14.09
N ASP A 16 3.36 -8.61 14.09
CA ASP A 16 2.57 -8.60 12.88
C ASP A 16 2.51 -7.18 12.30
N PHE A 17 2.38 -7.10 10.99
CA PHE A 17 2.18 -5.83 10.30
C PHE A 17 0.70 -5.48 10.21
N LEU A 18 0.41 -4.20 10.30
CA LEU A 18 -0.93 -3.66 10.06
C LEU A 18 -0.89 -2.81 8.81
N ASN A 19 -1.86 -3.01 7.94
CA ASN A 19 -1.94 -2.30 6.67
C ASN A 19 -3.36 -1.83 6.39
N GLN A 20 -3.46 -0.70 5.73
CA GLN A 20 -4.73 -0.12 5.33
C GLN A 20 -4.52 0.63 4.02
N VAL A 21 -5.49 0.57 3.12
CA VAL A 21 -5.43 1.29 1.85
C VAL A 21 -6.42 2.45 1.87
N ILE A 22 -5.99 3.59 1.35
CA ILE A 22 -6.76 4.82 1.29
C ILE A 22 -6.80 5.30 -0.16
N VAL A 23 -7.95 5.77 -0.60
CA VAL A 23 -8.11 6.46 -1.88
C VAL A 23 -8.32 7.93 -1.59
N CYS A 24 -7.56 8.78 -2.26
CA CYS A 24 -7.63 10.23 -2.09
C CYS A 24 -7.77 10.92 -3.44
N GLU A 25 -8.52 12.02 -3.47
CA GLU A 25 -8.48 12.94 -4.59
C GLU A 25 -7.47 14.03 -4.26
N VAL A 26 -6.60 14.33 -5.21
CA VAL A 26 -5.57 15.36 -5.02
C VAL A 26 -5.53 16.27 -6.24
N ASN A 27 -5.09 17.52 -6.02
CA ASN A 27 -4.91 18.51 -7.09
C ASN A 27 -3.44 18.69 -7.47
N SER A 28 -2.60 17.79 -7.02
CA SER A 28 -1.15 17.82 -7.27
C SER A 28 -0.75 16.73 -8.26
N ASN A 29 0.43 16.89 -8.86
CA ASN A 29 0.97 15.86 -9.74
C ASN A 29 1.62 14.74 -8.91
N LEU A 30 2.11 13.70 -9.59
CA LEU A 30 2.72 12.55 -8.93
C LEU A 30 3.88 12.95 -8.01
N ASN A 31 4.81 13.75 -8.51
CA ASN A 31 5.99 14.14 -7.73
C ASN A 31 5.62 14.93 -6.48
N GLN A 32 4.69 15.87 -6.61
CA GLN A 32 4.21 16.66 -5.48
C GLN A 32 3.52 15.78 -4.45
N THR A 33 2.68 14.88 -4.90
CA THR A 33 1.97 13.96 -4.02
C THR A 33 2.95 13.05 -3.27
N TYR A 34 3.92 12.49 -3.99
CA TYR A 34 4.94 11.64 -3.40
C TYR A 34 5.72 12.37 -2.29
N LEU A 35 6.14 13.60 -2.57
CA LEU A 35 6.86 14.41 -1.59
C LEU A 35 6.01 14.75 -0.38
N GLN A 36 4.72 15.00 -0.58
CA GLN A 36 3.80 15.24 0.52
C GLN A 36 3.69 14.02 1.43
N LEU A 37 3.61 12.82 0.85
CA LEU A 37 3.55 11.58 1.63
C LEU A 37 4.84 11.38 2.44
N LYS A 38 6.00 11.63 1.83
CA LYS A 38 7.28 11.51 2.53
C LYS A 38 7.41 12.52 3.67
N THR A 39 6.88 13.71 3.48
CA THR A 39 6.85 14.74 4.52
C THR A 39 5.99 14.30 5.70
N ILE A 40 4.81 13.75 5.42
CA ILE A 40 3.91 13.24 6.47
C ILE A 40 4.57 12.12 7.27
N GLU A 41 5.21 11.16 6.58
CA GLU A 41 5.95 10.09 7.27
C GLU A 41 6.98 10.65 8.23
N LYS A 42 7.75 11.61 7.76
CA LYS A 42 8.82 12.21 8.54
C LYS A 42 8.27 12.96 9.76
N GLU A 43 7.20 13.71 9.57
CA GLU A 43 6.58 14.45 10.66
C GLU A 43 5.98 13.52 11.71
N MET A 44 5.34 12.43 11.29
CA MET A 44 4.77 11.46 12.22
C MET A 44 5.86 10.77 13.04
N GLY A 45 6.96 10.42 12.41
CA GLY A 45 8.10 9.84 13.12
C GLY A 45 8.69 10.82 14.13
N ARG A 46 8.80 12.08 13.75
CA ARG A 46 9.35 13.13 14.61
C ARG A 46 8.46 13.42 15.82
N GLU A 47 7.14 13.52 15.60
CA GLU A 47 6.19 13.78 16.66
C GLU A 47 6.16 12.68 17.71
N ARG A 48 6.36 11.44 17.27
CA ARG A 48 6.39 10.30 18.16
C ARG A 48 7.74 10.10 18.85
N ASN A 49 8.70 10.96 18.55
CA ASN A 49 10.04 10.90 19.11
C ASN A 49 10.68 9.52 18.95
N ILE A 50 10.52 8.97 17.75
CA ILE A 50 11.04 7.64 17.43
C ILE A 50 12.54 7.69 17.33
N GLU A 51 13.20 6.72 17.96
CA GLU A 51 14.64 6.60 17.92
C GLU A 51 15.13 6.25 16.53
N LYS A 52 16.35 6.65 16.23
CA LYS A 52 16.97 6.52 14.93
C LYS A 52 17.00 5.08 14.40
N PHE A 53 17.09 4.10 15.28
CA PHE A 53 17.18 2.69 14.92
C PHE A 53 15.89 1.92 15.13
N SER A 54 14.82 2.60 15.53
CA SER A 54 13.52 1.98 15.69
C SER A 54 12.90 1.74 14.31
N ASP A 55 12.02 0.75 14.24
CA ASP A 55 11.19 0.56 13.07
C ASP A 55 10.37 1.83 12.84
N ARG A 56 10.07 2.11 11.59
CA ARG A 56 9.23 3.25 11.27
C ARG A 56 7.86 3.04 11.87
N LEU A 57 7.32 4.12 12.43
CA LEU A 57 5.96 4.08 12.96
C LEU A 57 4.96 3.81 11.86
N ILE A 58 5.17 4.40 10.69
CA ILE A 58 4.26 4.29 9.56
C ILE A 58 5.06 4.42 8.26
N ASP A 59 4.66 3.61 7.28
CA ASP A 59 5.12 3.75 5.89
C ASP A 59 3.93 4.16 5.05
N LEU A 60 4.09 5.19 4.26
CA LEU A 60 3.07 5.67 3.32
C LEU A 60 3.55 5.41 1.90
N ASP A 61 3.03 4.34 1.30
CA ASP A 61 3.40 3.97 -0.06
C ASP A 61 2.32 4.43 -1.04
N LEU A 62 2.77 5.01 -2.15
CA LEU A 62 1.88 5.40 -3.23
C LEU A 62 1.72 4.19 -4.16
N LEU A 63 0.50 3.66 -4.24
CA LEU A 63 0.22 2.44 -4.99
C LEU A 63 -0.06 2.71 -6.47
N THR A 64 -0.98 3.63 -6.72
CA THR A 64 -1.33 4.03 -8.09
C THR A 64 -1.57 5.53 -8.11
N PHE A 65 -1.45 6.12 -9.29
CA PHE A 65 -1.76 7.54 -9.49
C PHE A 65 -2.46 7.66 -10.84
N ASN A 66 -3.80 7.73 -10.81
CA ASN A 66 -4.63 7.62 -12.00
C ASN A 66 -4.26 6.31 -12.75
N ASP A 67 -4.06 6.38 -14.06
CA ASP A 67 -3.61 5.25 -14.87
C ASP A 67 -2.15 5.41 -15.32
N GLU A 68 -1.40 6.25 -14.60
CA GLU A 68 -0.01 6.56 -14.96
C GLU A 68 0.92 5.39 -14.68
N ILE A 69 1.96 5.30 -15.49
CA ILE A 69 3.03 4.30 -15.36
C ILE A 69 4.36 5.04 -15.27
N HIS A 70 5.11 4.79 -14.21
CA HIS A 70 6.43 5.40 -13.99
C HIS A 70 7.40 4.34 -13.51
N ASN A 71 8.62 4.33 -14.05
CA ASN A 71 9.65 3.33 -13.75
C ASN A 71 10.99 3.94 -13.35
N GLU A 72 11.00 5.20 -12.96
CA GLU A 72 12.24 5.87 -12.59
C GLU A 72 12.39 5.94 -11.08
N GLU A 73 12.51 7.14 -10.50
CA GLU A 73 12.66 7.30 -9.06
C GLU A 73 11.45 6.80 -8.28
N ILE A 74 10.27 6.97 -8.88
CA ILE A 74 9.01 6.49 -8.31
C ILE A 74 8.48 5.42 -9.25
N THR A 75 8.19 4.24 -8.72
CA THR A 75 7.61 3.15 -9.51
C THR A 75 6.10 3.10 -9.28
N ILE A 76 5.34 3.36 -10.32
CA ILE A 76 3.87 3.35 -10.30
C ILE A 76 3.38 2.55 -11.51
N PRO A 77 2.48 1.60 -11.37
CA PRO A 77 1.89 1.11 -10.12
C PRO A 77 2.94 0.44 -9.23
N HIS A 78 2.72 0.49 -7.93
CA HIS A 78 3.66 -0.07 -6.97
C HIS A 78 3.77 -1.59 -7.17
N PRO A 79 4.99 -2.13 -7.21
CA PRO A 79 5.17 -3.56 -7.50
C PRO A 79 4.55 -4.49 -6.45
N ASP A 80 4.38 -4.02 -5.23
CA ASP A 80 3.81 -4.83 -4.16
C ASP A 80 2.34 -5.18 -4.36
N ILE A 81 1.64 -4.46 -5.24
CA ILE A 81 0.24 -4.77 -5.60
C ILE A 81 0.15 -6.21 -6.11
N LEU A 82 1.12 -6.63 -6.91
CA LEU A 82 1.12 -7.96 -7.53
C LEU A 82 1.81 -9.02 -6.69
N LYS A 83 2.48 -8.62 -5.59
CA LYS A 83 3.29 -9.53 -4.80
C LYS A 83 2.68 -9.90 -3.46
N TYR A 84 1.99 -8.98 -2.81
CA TYR A 84 1.63 -9.13 -1.41
C TYR A 84 0.15 -9.02 -1.16
N ALA A 85 -0.36 -9.98 -0.40
CA ALA A 85 -1.76 -10.02 0.01
C ALA A 85 -2.14 -8.78 0.83
N PHE A 86 -1.23 -8.29 1.67
CA PHE A 86 -1.50 -7.15 2.53
C PHE A 86 -1.64 -5.83 1.76
N VAL A 87 -1.35 -5.83 0.47
CA VAL A 87 -1.60 -4.70 -0.42
C VAL A 87 -2.82 -4.97 -1.29
N LEU A 88 -2.86 -6.12 -1.96
CA LEU A 88 -3.91 -6.42 -2.93
C LEU A 88 -5.29 -6.63 -2.29
N VAL A 89 -5.35 -7.30 -1.15
CA VAL A 89 -6.64 -7.57 -0.50
C VAL A 89 -7.34 -6.28 -0.06
N PRO A 90 -6.68 -5.38 0.70
CA PRO A 90 -7.36 -4.12 1.07
C PRO A 90 -7.62 -3.22 -0.13
N LEU A 91 -6.76 -3.24 -1.15
CA LEU A 91 -7.02 -2.48 -2.36
C LEU A 91 -8.28 -2.97 -3.08
N ALA A 92 -8.46 -4.27 -3.16
CA ALA A 92 -9.65 -4.87 -3.78
C ALA A 92 -10.93 -4.57 -3.00
N GLU A 93 -10.82 -4.39 -1.69
CA GLU A 93 -11.96 -4.04 -0.86
C GLU A 93 -12.56 -2.70 -1.28
N ILE A 94 -11.73 -1.70 -1.56
CA ILE A 94 -12.21 -0.34 -1.84
C ILE A 94 -12.18 0.02 -3.32
N CYS A 95 -11.37 -0.66 -4.13
CA CYS A 95 -11.22 -0.37 -5.56
C CYS A 95 -11.24 -1.64 -6.40
N PRO A 96 -12.29 -2.47 -6.30
CA PRO A 96 -12.29 -3.76 -7.02
C PRO A 96 -12.27 -3.59 -8.54
N LYS A 97 -12.81 -2.50 -9.05
CA LYS A 97 -12.91 -2.25 -10.50
C LYS A 97 -11.71 -1.50 -11.07
N LEU A 98 -10.77 -1.06 -10.22
CA LEU A 98 -9.58 -0.37 -10.67
C LEU A 98 -8.77 -1.28 -11.59
N ILE A 99 -8.39 -0.76 -12.75
CA ILE A 99 -7.58 -1.50 -13.72
C ILE A 99 -6.09 -1.21 -13.43
N HIS A 100 -5.34 -2.29 -13.22
CA HIS A 100 -3.89 -2.18 -13.08
C HIS A 100 -3.32 -1.84 -14.48
N PRO A 101 -2.65 -0.69 -14.66
CA PRO A 101 -2.32 -0.22 -16.00
C PRO A 101 -1.28 -1.08 -16.74
N VAL A 102 -0.48 -1.87 -16.02
CA VAL A 102 0.49 -2.77 -16.63
C VAL A 102 -0.11 -4.15 -16.85
N ALA A 103 -0.79 -4.70 -15.84
CA ALA A 103 -1.39 -6.03 -15.94
C ALA A 103 -2.63 -6.05 -16.83
N ASN A 104 -3.27 -4.89 -17.04
CA ASN A 104 -4.50 -4.75 -17.82
C ASN A 104 -5.66 -5.61 -17.29
N LYS A 105 -5.69 -5.78 -15.99
CA LYS A 105 -6.73 -6.52 -15.28
C LYS A 105 -7.23 -5.69 -14.12
N SER A 106 -8.49 -5.89 -13.76
CA SER A 106 -9.03 -5.24 -12.58
C SER A 106 -8.41 -5.84 -11.33
N VAL A 107 -8.41 -5.06 -10.25
CA VAL A 107 -7.88 -5.51 -8.96
C VAL A 107 -8.63 -6.75 -8.48
N GLU A 108 -9.95 -6.81 -8.67
CA GLU A 108 -10.71 -8.00 -8.29
C GLU A 108 -10.33 -9.24 -9.10
N GLU A 109 -9.99 -9.09 -10.39
CA GLU A 109 -9.51 -10.20 -11.21
C GLU A 109 -8.16 -10.69 -10.71
N LEU A 110 -7.25 -9.76 -10.41
CA LEU A 110 -5.94 -10.10 -9.86
C LEU A 110 -6.07 -10.89 -8.58
N LEU A 111 -7.00 -10.50 -7.72
CA LEU A 111 -7.22 -11.18 -6.45
C LEU A 111 -7.82 -12.58 -6.68
N ARG A 112 -8.74 -12.74 -7.63
CA ARG A 112 -9.28 -14.05 -7.99
C ARG A 112 -8.19 -14.99 -8.49
N GLU A 113 -7.22 -14.48 -9.24
CA GLU A 113 -6.07 -15.27 -9.72
C GLU A 113 -5.11 -15.64 -8.60
N ASN A 114 -5.17 -14.94 -7.48
CA ASN A 114 -4.33 -15.15 -6.31
C ASN A 114 -5.19 -15.38 -5.07
N ASN A 115 -6.18 -16.24 -5.17
CA ASN A 115 -7.18 -16.39 -4.12
C ASN A 115 -6.62 -16.88 -2.78
N SER A 116 -5.43 -17.50 -2.77
CA SER A 116 -4.75 -17.88 -1.53
C SER A 116 -4.38 -16.64 -0.68
N PHE A 117 -4.34 -15.46 -1.28
CA PHE A 117 -4.03 -14.23 -0.56
C PHE A 117 -5.01 -13.95 0.58
N TYR A 118 -6.26 -14.37 0.44
CA TYR A 118 -7.23 -14.20 1.53
C TYR A 118 -6.81 -14.88 2.82
N ASN A 119 -6.00 -15.94 2.73
CA ASN A 119 -5.54 -16.70 3.89
C ASN A 119 -4.30 -16.08 4.54
N GLU A 120 -3.71 -15.07 3.92
CA GLU A 120 -2.47 -14.44 4.40
C GLU A 120 -2.71 -13.21 5.24
N VAL A 121 -3.94 -12.73 5.27
CA VAL A 121 -4.30 -11.52 6.02
C VAL A 121 -5.56 -11.75 6.82
N THR A 122 -5.70 -11.01 7.91
CA THR A 122 -6.86 -11.07 8.80
C THR A 122 -7.33 -9.65 9.06
N VAL A 123 -8.65 -9.45 8.98
CA VAL A 123 -9.24 -8.15 9.32
C VAL A 123 -9.07 -7.91 10.81
N LEU A 124 -8.58 -6.75 11.17
CA LEU A 124 -8.46 -6.34 12.56
C LEU A 124 -9.79 -5.74 13.01
N ASP A 125 -10.37 -6.34 14.03
CA ASP A 125 -11.63 -5.86 14.59
C ASP A 125 -11.41 -4.79 15.64
#